data_5a19cc149c98ceff60fa8e8155defacc
#
_entry.id   5a19cc149c98ceff60fa8e8155defacc
#
_cell.length_a   1.000
_cell.length_b   1.000
_cell.length_c   1.000
_cell.angle_alpha   90.00
_cell.angle_beta   90.00
_cell.angle_gamma   90.00
#
_symmetry.space_group_name_H-M   'P 1'
#
loop_
_entity.id
_entity.type
_entity.pdbx_description
1 polymer ?
#
loop_
_entity_poly.entity_id
_entity_poly.type
_entity_poly.pdbx_seq_one_letter_code
_entity_poly.pdbx_strand_id
1 'polypeptide(L)'
;MMDEDKDHTRGAELVAQMEGALNQAFDEISFEMGFNGEKHELILTPEGDKVKLFELIYFQKHAPKEVLEHWNILVGRQPLQNIGLRTENGLDISGDDVQIWLEEQGENSFAISAYCEKLLPMLREEEGRAWWMLTTLTDQVLGEIPHMRYIDSFDVLEEPKAEPSFLLSQLPDKLREQGLELSTDPEAYLESYLGYKMEPKQDPDADWRLDVMAGSTCCVPLDRKSVV
;
A
#
# COMPACT_ATOMS: atom_id res chain seq x y z
N MET A 1 -1.58 -25.37 9.68
CA MET A 1 -1.74 -25.51 8.22
C MET A 1 -0.53 -25.00 7.46
N MET A 2 -0.13 -23.72 7.59
CA MET A 2 1.14 -23.22 6.97
C MET A 2 2.37 -23.88 7.58
N ASP A 3 2.39 -24.09 8.89
CA ASP A 3 3.50 -24.78 9.61
C ASP A 3 3.67 -26.25 9.20
N GLU A 4 2.67 -26.85 8.56
CA GLU A 4 2.70 -28.23 8.07
C GLU A 4 3.23 -28.35 6.63
N ASP A 5 3.26 -27.24 5.88
CA ASP A 5 3.74 -27.18 4.48
C ASP A 5 5.23 -26.87 4.40
N LYS A 6 6.06 -27.73 5.03
CA LYS A 6 7.53 -27.55 5.08
C LYS A 6 8.20 -27.55 3.71
N ASP A 7 7.57 -28.17 2.72
CA ASP A 7 8.10 -28.31 1.36
C ASP A 7 7.54 -27.26 0.40
N HIS A 8 6.74 -26.29 0.91
CA HIS A 8 6.06 -25.24 0.12
C HIS A 8 5.27 -25.75 -1.08
N THR A 9 4.72 -26.96 -0.97
CA THR A 9 3.98 -27.62 -2.07
C THR A 9 2.51 -27.22 -2.12
N ARG A 10 1.97 -26.62 -1.06
CA ARG A 10 0.56 -26.25 -0.91
C ARG A 10 0.33 -24.75 -1.00
N GLY A 11 1.29 -23.98 -1.47
CA GLY A 11 1.20 -22.52 -1.51
C GLY A 11 -0.08 -22.00 -2.18
N ALA A 12 -0.40 -22.52 -3.39
CA ALA A 12 -1.61 -22.13 -4.11
C ALA A 12 -2.91 -22.47 -3.36
N GLU A 13 -2.96 -23.63 -2.68
CA GLU A 13 -4.11 -24.03 -1.87
C GLU A 13 -4.29 -23.11 -0.65
N LEU A 14 -3.19 -22.76 0.00
CA LEU A 14 -3.19 -21.87 1.16
C LEU A 14 -3.62 -20.45 0.79
N VAL A 15 -3.14 -19.94 -0.35
CA VAL A 15 -3.59 -18.66 -0.91
C VAL A 15 -5.09 -18.69 -1.18
N ALA A 16 -5.60 -19.71 -1.87
CA ALA A 16 -7.04 -19.82 -2.16
C ALA A 16 -7.91 -19.93 -0.89
N GLN A 17 -7.41 -20.61 0.15
CA GLN A 17 -8.12 -20.68 1.43
C GLN A 17 -8.13 -19.35 2.17
N MET A 18 -7.02 -18.61 2.15
CA MET A 18 -6.94 -17.27 2.73
C MET A 18 -7.86 -16.30 1.99
N GLU A 19 -7.80 -16.30 0.65
CA GLU A 19 -8.69 -15.50 -0.19
C GLU A 19 -10.17 -15.78 0.13
N GLY A 20 -10.57 -17.07 0.18
CA GLY A 20 -11.93 -17.45 0.53
C GLY A 20 -12.36 -17.03 1.94
N ALA A 21 -11.43 -16.93 2.89
CA ALA A 21 -11.70 -16.41 4.23
C ALA A 21 -11.83 -14.87 4.24
N LEU A 22 -10.95 -14.17 3.55
CA LEU A 22 -10.96 -12.71 3.45
C LEU A 22 -12.19 -12.19 2.69
N ASN A 23 -12.64 -12.91 1.66
CA ASN A 23 -13.84 -12.58 0.89
C ASN A 23 -15.15 -12.69 1.69
N GLN A 24 -15.11 -13.19 2.93
CA GLN A 24 -16.25 -13.10 3.86
C GLN A 24 -16.35 -11.72 4.52
N ALA A 25 -15.25 -10.98 4.59
CA ALA A 25 -15.17 -9.67 5.21
C ALA A 25 -15.05 -8.52 4.18
N PHE A 26 -14.52 -8.81 3.00
CA PHE A 26 -14.25 -7.83 1.95
C PHE A 26 -14.82 -8.31 0.62
N ASP A 27 -15.32 -7.40 -0.20
CA ASP A 27 -15.81 -7.73 -1.55
C ASP A 27 -14.66 -8.11 -2.49
N GLU A 28 -13.55 -7.35 -2.43
CA GLU A 28 -12.30 -7.60 -3.14
C GLU A 28 -11.13 -7.14 -2.27
N ILE A 29 -10.14 -8.00 -2.10
CA ILE A 29 -8.96 -7.70 -1.30
C ILE A 29 -7.70 -8.25 -1.95
N SER A 30 -6.70 -7.39 -2.09
CA SER A 30 -5.34 -7.80 -2.43
C SER A 30 -4.55 -8.08 -1.15
N PHE A 31 -3.83 -9.19 -1.12
CA PHE A 31 -3.03 -9.57 0.04
C PHE A 31 -1.78 -10.35 -0.37
N GLU A 32 -0.81 -10.33 0.50
CA GLU A 32 0.40 -11.13 0.42
C GLU A 32 0.58 -11.95 1.69
N MET A 33 1.18 -13.11 1.59
CA MET A 33 1.53 -13.94 2.74
C MET A 33 3.02 -14.19 2.80
N GLY A 34 3.58 -14.05 4.00
CA GLY A 34 5.00 -14.23 4.24
C GLY A 34 5.30 -14.89 5.58
N PHE A 35 6.58 -14.99 5.88
CA PHE A 35 7.10 -15.43 7.18
C PHE A 35 8.37 -14.64 7.50
N ASN A 36 8.40 -13.95 8.64
CA ASN A 36 9.53 -13.10 9.02
C ASN A 36 10.61 -13.83 9.85
N GLY A 37 10.52 -15.15 9.98
CA GLY A 37 11.41 -15.97 10.79
C GLY A 37 10.86 -16.30 12.19
N GLU A 38 9.81 -15.60 12.63
CA GLU A 38 9.15 -15.82 13.92
C GLU A 38 7.66 -16.08 13.76
N LYS A 39 6.96 -15.22 13.01
CA LYS A 39 5.51 -15.30 12.77
C LYS A 39 5.20 -15.31 11.29
N HIS A 40 4.06 -15.89 10.95
CA HIS A 40 3.47 -15.68 9.64
C HIS A 40 3.04 -14.23 9.47
N GLU A 41 3.09 -13.75 8.24
CA GLU A 41 2.66 -12.39 7.91
C GLU A 41 1.51 -12.43 6.92
N LEU A 42 0.47 -11.68 7.22
CA LEU A 42 -0.62 -11.35 6.32
C LEU A 42 -0.53 -9.85 6.05
N ILE A 43 -0.17 -9.50 4.83
CA ILE A 43 -0.06 -8.11 4.38
C ILE A 43 -1.31 -7.83 3.56
N LEU A 44 -2.16 -6.94 4.06
CA LEU A 44 -3.38 -6.49 3.39
C LEU A 44 -3.07 -5.20 2.65
N THR A 45 -3.26 -5.18 1.32
CA THR A 45 -2.87 -4.03 0.53
C THR A 45 -4.09 -3.23 0.07
N PRO A 46 -4.13 -1.91 0.35
CA PRO A 46 -5.20 -1.04 -0.12
C PRO A 46 -5.11 -0.73 -1.62
N GLU A 47 -4.00 -1.04 -2.31
CA GLU A 47 -3.79 -0.75 -3.74
C GLU A 47 -4.05 0.73 -4.09
N GLY A 48 -3.60 1.63 -3.21
CA GLY A 48 -3.80 3.07 -3.36
C GLY A 48 -5.20 3.58 -3.00
N ASP A 49 -6.14 2.70 -2.67
CA ASP A 49 -7.50 3.10 -2.27
C ASP A 49 -7.53 3.55 -0.79
N LYS A 50 -7.78 4.85 -0.60
CA LYS A 50 -7.84 5.48 0.72
C LYS A 50 -9.03 4.99 1.54
N VAL A 51 -10.15 4.65 0.92
CA VAL A 51 -11.34 4.12 1.63
C VAL A 51 -11.03 2.71 2.13
N LYS A 52 -10.48 1.86 1.26
CA LYS A 52 -10.05 0.52 1.63
C LYS A 52 -9.01 0.53 2.76
N LEU A 53 -8.11 1.51 2.77
CA LEU A 53 -7.14 1.67 3.86
C LEU A 53 -7.81 1.74 5.23
N PHE A 54 -8.91 2.49 5.38
CA PHE A 54 -9.66 2.57 6.65
C PHE A 54 -10.24 1.21 7.05
N GLU A 55 -10.83 0.49 6.12
CA GLU A 55 -11.40 -0.84 6.36
C GLU A 55 -10.33 -1.83 6.83
N LEU A 56 -9.16 -1.81 6.19
CA LEU A 56 -8.05 -2.70 6.52
C LEU A 56 -7.46 -2.39 7.92
N ILE A 57 -7.33 -1.12 8.28
CA ILE A 57 -6.89 -0.73 9.63
C ILE A 57 -7.90 -1.17 10.68
N TYR A 58 -9.19 -0.99 10.40
CA TYR A 58 -10.24 -1.47 11.30
C TYR A 58 -10.17 -2.99 11.50
N PHE A 59 -10.03 -3.75 10.41
CA PHE A 59 -9.87 -5.19 10.46
C PHE A 59 -8.63 -5.61 11.26
N GLN A 60 -7.47 -5.00 11.00
CA GLN A 60 -6.23 -5.26 11.73
C GLN A 60 -6.40 -5.05 13.24
N LYS A 61 -7.03 -3.93 13.66
CA LYS A 61 -7.24 -3.60 15.08
C LYS A 61 -8.16 -4.55 15.82
N HIS A 62 -9.05 -5.23 15.10
CA HIS A 62 -10.03 -6.17 15.65
C HIS A 62 -9.59 -7.62 15.52
N ALA A 63 -8.36 -7.87 15.10
CA ALA A 63 -7.83 -9.22 15.01
C ALA A 63 -7.81 -9.89 16.39
N PRO A 64 -8.32 -11.14 16.52
CA PRO A 64 -8.29 -11.89 17.77
C PRO A 64 -6.86 -12.09 18.29
N LYS A 65 -6.68 -12.04 19.60
CA LYS A 65 -5.36 -12.21 20.23
C LYS A 65 -4.71 -13.55 19.89
N GLU A 66 -5.53 -14.58 19.80
CA GLU A 66 -5.09 -15.95 19.45
C GLU A 66 -4.48 -16.00 18.03
N VAL A 67 -5.02 -15.20 17.11
CA VAL A 67 -4.44 -15.05 15.76
C VAL A 67 -3.11 -14.32 15.85
N LEU A 68 -3.03 -13.23 16.61
CA LEU A 68 -1.84 -12.40 16.74
C LEU A 68 -0.68 -13.10 17.48
N GLU A 69 -0.92 -14.22 18.16
CA GLU A 69 0.15 -15.07 18.72
C GLU A 69 1.03 -15.68 17.62
N HIS A 70 0.44 -16.00 16.46
CA HIS A 70 1.10 -16.70 15.36
C HIS A 70 1.24 -15.88 14.07
N TRP A 71 0.47 -14.79 13.95
CA TRP A 71 0.41 -13.95 12.77
C TRP A 71 0.69 -12.48 13.09
N ASN A 72 1.43 -11.84 12.19
CA ASN A 72 1.44 -10.39 12.06
C ASN A 72 0.47 -10.00 10.96
N ILE A 73 -0.51 -9.16 11.26
CA ILE A 73 -1.39 -8.58 10.26
C ILE A 73 -0.89 -7.17 9.99
N LEU A 74 -0.42 -6.94 8.77
CA LEU A 74 0.14 -5.67 8.32
C LEU A 74 -0.82 -5.02 7.32
N VAL A 75 -0.89 -3.71 7.32
CA VAL A 75 -1.65 -2.93 6.34
C VAL A 75 -0.67 -2.14 5.49
N GLY A 76 -0.74 -2.37 4.19
CA GLY A 76 0.21 -1.87 3.20
C GLY A 76 1.50 -2.69 3.10
N ARG A 77 2.03 -2.77 1.89
CA ARG A 77 3.33 -3.39 1.61
C ARG A 77 4.43 -2.69 2.39
N GLN A 78 5.30 -3.48 2.99
CA GLN A 78 6.44 -2.97 3.75
C GLN A 78 7.66 -2.82 2.84
N PRO A 79 8.54 -1.84 3.09
CA PRO A 79 9.77 -1.72 2.32
C PRO A 79 10.66 -2.95 2.50
N LEU A 80 11.18 -3.48 1.40
CA LEU A 80 12.01 -4.67 1.36
C LEU A 80 13.49 -4.30 1.13
N GLN A 81 14.42 -5.12 1.64
CA GLN A 81 15.86 -4.90 1.45
C GLN A 81 16.39 -5.38 0.08
N ASN A 82 15.82 -6.47 -0.44
CA ASN A 82 16.20 -7.04 -1.75
C ASN A 82 15.00 -6.93 -2.69
N ILE A 83 14.87 -5.76 -3.26
CA ILE A 83 13.70 -5.37 -4.03
C ILE A 83 13.83 -5.90 -5.45
N GLY A 84 12.86 -6.70 -5.87
CA GLY A 84 12.78 -7.16 -7.24
C GLY A 84 11.48 -7.90 -7.51
N LEU A 85 10.95 -7.69 -8.70
CA LEU A 85 9.80 -8.41 -9.21
C LEU A 85 10.27 -9.36 -10.32
N ARG A 86 9.85 -10.61 -10.20
CA ARG A 86 10.14 -11.62 -11.20
C ARG A 86 8.84 -12.17 -11.78
N THR A 87 8.75 -12.21 -13.08
CA THR A 87 7.62 -12.84 -13.78
C THR A 87 7.95 -14.29 -14.16
N GLU A 88 6.90 -15.08 -14.40
CA GLU A 88 7.04 -16.46 -14.91
C GLU A 88 7.81 -16.54 -16.22
N ASN A 89 7.73 -15.50 -17.05
CA ASN A 89 8.44 -15.39 -18.33
C ASN A 89 9.94 -15.04 -18.18
N GLY A 90 10.45 -14.98 -16.93
CA GLY A 90 11.86 -14.72 -16.64
C GLY A 90 12.27 -13.25 -16.64
N LEU A 91 11.33 -12.31 -16.76
CA LEU A 91 11.63 -10.90 -16.54
C LEU A 91 11.93 -10.69 -15.05
N ASP A 92 13.07 -10.07 -14.78
CA ASP A 92 13.54 -9.74 -13.43
C ASP A 92 13.88 -8.24 -13.41
N ILE A 93 13.17 -7.47 -12.61
CA ILE A 93 13.36 -6.03 -12.44
C ILE A 93 13.52 -5.68 -10.96
N SER A 94 14.38 -4.71 -10.71
CA SER A 94 14.66 -4.17 -9.38
C SER A 94 14.54 -2.65 -9.37
N GLY A 95 14.62 -2.05 -8.20
CA GLY A 95 14.66 -0.58 -8.07
C GLY A 95 15.87 0.07 -8.78
N ASP A 96 16.93 -0.71 -9.04
CA ASP A 96 18.12 -0.23 -9.77
C ASP A 96 17.95 -0.26 -11.29
N ASP A 97 16.92 -0.90 -11.80
CA ASP A 97 16.59 -0.94 -13.23
C ASP A 97 15.65 0.19 -13.66
N VAL A 98 15.12 0.95 -12.71
CA VAL A 98 14.11 1.99 -12.96
C VAL A 98 14.69 3.37 -12.71
N GLN A 99 14.72 4.20 -13.76
CA GLN A 99 15.03 5.62 -13.67
C GLN A 99 13.76 6.39 -13.32
N ILE A 100 13.87 7.33 -12.38
CA ILE A 100 12.75 8.18 -12.00
C ILE A 100 13.12 9.67 -12.00
N TRP A 101 12.11 10.48 -12.29
CA TRP A 101 12.09 11.94 -12.13
C TRP A 101 11.02 12.26 -11.12
N LEU A 102 11.41 13.02 -10.11
CA LEU A 102 10.52 13.45 -9.01
C LEU A 102 10.23 14.94 -9.18
N GLU A 103 8.97 15.29 -9.29
CA GLU A 103 8.49 16.65 -9.44
C GLU A 103 7.61 17.02 -8.24
N GLU A 104 7.95 18.11 -7.56
CA GLU A 104 7.13 18.62 -6.46
C GLU A 104 5.84 19.21 -7.01
N GLN A 105 4.69 18.75 -6.52
CA GLN A 105 3.35 19.18 -6.92
C GLN A 105 2.70 20.09 -5.86
N GLY A 106 3.18 20.05 -4.62
CA GLY A 106 2.66 20.80 -3.49
C GLY A 106 3.43 20.52 -2.23
N GLU A 107 2.93 20.97 -1.10
CA GLU A 107 3.57 20.73 0.20
C GLU A 107 3.56 19.22 0.51
N ASN A 108 4.74 18.60 0.50
CA ASN A 108 4.94 17.17 0.73
C ASN A 108 4.20 16.25 -0.26
N SER A 109 4.01 16.69 -1.50
CA SER A 109 3.33 15.97 -2.56
C SER A 109 4.16 15.97 -3.83
N PHE A 110 4.34 14.81 -4.45
CA PHE A 110 5.23 14.60 -5.58
C PHE A 110 4.56 13.81 -6.70
N ALA A 111 4.97 14.12 -7.93
CA ALA A 111 4.72 13.30 -9.11
C ALA A 111 5.98 12.48 -9.43
N ILE A 112 5.79 11.22 -9.78
CA ILE A 112 6.86 10.36 -10.30
C ILE A 112 6.62 10.11 -11.79
N SER A 113 7.68 10.30 -12.60
CA SER A 113 7.77 9.73 -13.94
C SER A 113 8.81 8.61 -13.90
N ALA A 114 8.45 7.41 -14.32
CA ALA A 114 9.30 6.22 -14.25
C ALA A 114 9.62 5.69 -15.66
N TYR A 115 10.87 5.32 -15.89
CA TYR A 115 11.32 4.66 -17.10
C TYR A 115 12.08 3.39 -16.75
N CYS A 116 11.70 2.28 -17.38
CA CYS A 116 12.39 1.00 -17.25
C CYS A 116 12.54 0.33 -18.64
N GLU A 117 13.75 0.29 -19.17
CA GLU A 117 14.01 -0.30 -20.49
C GLU A 117 13.54 -1.76 -20.59
N LYS A 118 13.73 -2.54 -19.52
CA LYS A 118 13.31 -3.95 -19.46
C LYS A 118 11.79 -4.14 -19.59
N LEU A 119 11.01 -3.13 -19.24
CA LEU A 119 9.54 -3.18 -19.29
C LEU A 119 8.94 -2.65 -20.59
N LEU A 120 9.72 -2.05 -21.49
CA LEU A 120 9.21 -1.49 -22.74
C LEU A 120 8.41 -2.47 -23.61
N PRO A 121 8.81 -3.76 -23.75
CA PRO A 121 7.98 -4.71 -24.50
C PRO A 121 6.62 -4.91 -23.87
N MET A 122 6.57 -5.05 -22.52
CA MET A 122 5.32 -5.21 -21.77
C MET A 122 4.48 -3.94 -21.80
N LEU A 123 5.09 -2.76 -21.70
CA LEU A 123 4.39 -1.48 -21.75
C LEU A 123 3.60 -1.31 -23.06
N ARG A 124 4.11 -1.82 -24.17
CA ARG A 124 3.46 -1.75 -25.48
C ARG A 124 2.35 -2.78 -25.68
N GLU A 125 2.44 -3.92 -25.04
CA GLU A 125 1.51 -5.03 -25.21
C GLU A 125 0.45 -5.09 -24.09
N GLU A 126 0.86 -4.81 -22.85
CA GLU A 126 0.06 -4.91 -21.62
C GLU A 126 0.36 -3.72 -20.69
N GLU A 127 0.06 -2.49 -21.12
CA GLU A 127 0.38 -1.25 -20.42
C GLU A 127 -0.02 -1.29 -18.93
N GLY A 128 -1.23 -1.74 -18.62
CA GLY A 128 -1.72 -1.83 -17.25
C GLY A 128 -0.87 -2.75 -16.36
N ARG A 129 -0.30 -3.82 -16.93
CA ARG A 129 0.57 -4.73 -16.18
C ARG A 129 1.94 -4.12 -15.92
N ALA A 130 2.52 -3.42 -16.89
CA ALA A 130 3.77 -2.70 -16.70
C ALA A 130 3.61 -1.61 -15.63
N TRP A 131 2.49 -0.90 -15.67
CA TRP A 131 2.12 0.12 -14.67
C TRP A 131 2.00 -0.49 -13.27
N TRP A 132 1.23 -1.57 -13.14
CA TRP A 132 1.09 -2.30 -11.88
C TRP A 132 2.44 -2.79 -11.33
N MET A 133 3.33 -3.31 -12.18
CA MET A 133 4.66 -3.77 -11.75
C MET A 133 5.50 -2.61 -11.20
N LEU A 134 5.50 -1.45 -11.85
CA LEU A 134 6.28 -0.30 -11.39
C LEU A 134 5.72 0.32 -10.11
N THR A 135 4.40 0.40 -9.96
CA THR A 135 3.77 0.88 -8.72
C THR A 135 4.03 -0.09 -7.57
N THR A 136 3.87 -1.39 -7.79
CA THR A 136 4.19 -2.42 -6.79
C THR A 136 5.68 -2.40 -6.40
N LEU A 137 6.58 -2.22 -7.36
CA LEU A 137 8.01 -2.07 -7.07
C LEU A 137 8.29 -0.80 -6.25
N THR A 138 7.57 0.28 -6.52
CA THR A 138 7.65 1.51 -5.73
C THR A 138 7.17 1.29 -4.30
N ASP A 139 6.07 0.54 -4.10
CA ASP A 139 5.61 0.12 -2.78
C ASP A 139 6.66 -0.70 -2.03
N GLN A 140 7.35 -1.60 -2.72
CA GLN A 140 8.42 -2.40 -2.12
C GLN A 140 9.66 -1.58 -1.76
N VAL A 141 9.95 -0.51 -2.51
CA VAL A 141 11.07 0.40 -2.23
C VAL A 141 10.75 1.34 -1.09
N LEU A 142 9.57 1.95 -1.12
CA LEU A 142 9.20 3.05 -0.24
C LEU A 142 8.36 2.61 0.97
N GLY A 143 7.61 1.53 0.80
CA GLY A 143 6.44 1.18 1.60
C GLY A 143 5.17 1.76 0.98
N GLU A 144 4.08 1.00 0.98
CA GLU A 144 2.82 1.44 0.36
C GLU A 144 2.22 2.67 1.07
N ILE A 145 2.32 2.73 2.39
CA ILE A 145 1.79 3.87 3.15
C ILE A 145 2.53 5.18 2.83
N PRO A 146 3.87 5.26 2.83
CA PRO A 146 4.59 6.45 2.35
C PRO A 146 4.32 6.76 0.87
N HIS A 147 4.17 5.73 0.01
CA HIS A 147 3.80 5.92 -1.40
C HIS A 147 2.45 6.65 -1.49
N MET A 148 1.40 6.11 -0.86
CA MET A 148 0.08 6.73 -0.83
C MET A 148 0.07 8.15 -0.23
N ARG A 149 1.01 8.42 0.70
CA ARG A 149 1.07 9.69 1.41
C ARG A 149 1.71 10.80 0.61
N TYR A 150 2.79 10.48 -0.12
CA TYR A 150 3.66 11.48 -0.72
C TYR A 150 3.64 11.50 -2.24
N ILE A 151 3.16 10.44 -2.89
CA ILE A 151 3.14 10.35 -4.35
C ILE A 151 1.69 10.45 -4.84
N ASP A 152 1.37 11.59 -5.44
CA ASP A 152 0.02 11.89 -5.92
C ASP A 152 -0.22 11.44 -7.37
N SER A 153 0.84 11.35 -8.17
CA SER A 153 0.75 10.88 -9.54
C SER A 153 1.97 10.06 -9.95
N PHE A 154 1.73 9.13 -10.85
CA PHE A 154 2.73 8.19 -11.33
C PHE A 154 2.56 8.01 -12.85
N ASP A 155 3.60 8.35 -13.62
CA ASP A 155 3.62 8.20 -15.06
C ASP A 155 4.67 7.19 -15.48
N VAL A 156 4.34 6.33 -16.45
CA VAL A 156 5.28 5.39 -17.06
C VAL A 156 5.68 5.87 -18.44
N LEU A 157 6.96 6.02 -18.65
CA LEU A 157 7.53 6.62 -19.87
C LEU A 157 8.02 5.54 -20.84
N GLU A 158 7.80 5.75 -22.15
CA GLU A 158 8.38 4.96 -23.20
C GLU A 158 9.84 5.36 -23.54
N GLU A 159 10.20 6.61 -23.23
CA GLU A 159 11.54 7.17 -23.46
C GLU A 159 11.99 7.95 -22.22
N PRO A 160 13.28 7.93 -21.88
CA PRO A 160 13.78 8.69 -20.73
C PRO A 160 13.71 10.19 -21.00
N LYS A 161 13.44 10.99 -19.95
CA LYS A 161 13.52 12.45 -20.05
C LYS A 161 15.00 12.90 -20.19
N ALA A 162 15.21 14.09 -20.75
CA ALA A 162 16.54 14.67 -20.89
C ALA A 162 17.14 15.19 -19.58
N GLU A 163 16.28 15.49 -18.61
CA GLU A 163 16.66 15.98 -17.29
C GLU A 163 17.37 14.90 -16.47
N PRO A 164 18.20 15.29 -15.49
CA PRO A 164 18.84 14.32 -14.61
C PRO A 164 17.81 13.46 -13.84
N SER A 165 18.02 12.16 -13.89
CA SER A 165 17.22 11.16 -13.16
C SER A 165 18.04 10.56 -12.01
N PHE A 166 17.37 9.79 -11.16
CA PHE A 166 17.98 8.90 -10.19
C PHE A 166 17.25 7.56 -10.19
N LEU A 167 17.82 6.55 -9.52
CA LEU A 167 17.24 5.22 -9.50
C LEU A 167 16.12 5.13 -8.48
N LEU A 168 15.09 4.34 -8.78
CA LEU A 168 13.96 4.13 -7.86
C LEU A 168 14.42 3.65 -6.48
N SER A 169 15.47 2.81 -6.41
CA SER A 169 16.09 2.37 -5.15
C SER A 169 16.57 3.53 -4.25
N GLN A 170 16.84 4.70 -4.83
CA GLN A 170 17.29 5.89 -4.11
C GLN A 170 16.13 6.79 -3.64
N LEU A 171 14.89 6.50 -4.05
CA LEU A 171 13.72 7.32 -3.72
C LEU A 171 13.54 7.56 -2.22
N PRO A 172 13.68 6.56 -1.32
CA PRO A 172 13.54 6.80 0.11
C PRO A 172 14.52 7.84 0.65
N ASP A 173 15.78 7.80 0.20
CA ASP A 173 16.79 8.75 0.63
C ASP A 173 16.50 10.14 0.09
N LYS A 174 16.03 10.24 -1.17
CA LYS A 174 15.63 11.52 -1.76
C LYS A 174 14.48 12.20 -1.01
N LEU A 175 13.48 11.43 -0.59
CA LEU A 175 12.37 11.95 0.20
C LEU A 175 12.81 12.33 1.62
N ARG A 176 13.70 11.57 2.25
CA ARG A 176 14.30 11.94 3.54
C ARG A 176 15.16 13.21 3.47
N GLU A 177 15.89 13.45 2.37
CA GLU A 177 16.61 14.68 2.10
C GLU A 177 15.69 15.90 2.05
N GLN A 178 14.41 15.72 1.68
CA GLN A 178 13.35 16.74 1.74
C GLN A 178 12.74 16.91 3.14
N GLY A 179 13.24 16.17 4.14
CA GLY A 179 12.73 16.24 5.51
C GLY A 179 11.48 15.41 5.78
N LEU A 180 11.13 14.47 4.88
CA LEU A 180 9.94 13.65 5.04
C LEU A 180 10.18 12.43 5.91
N GLU A 181 9.22 12.11 6.76
CA GLU A 181 9.21 10.89 7.57
C GLU A 181 8.47 9.76 6.81
N LEU A 182 9.22 8.68 6.51
CA LEU A 182 8.70 7.52 5.80
C LEU A 182 8.16 6.47 6.78
N SER A 183 7.12 6.84 7.53
CA SER A 183 6.44 5.91 8.41
C SER A 183 5.56 4.94 7.61
N THR A 184 5.70 3.65 7.88
CA THR A 184 4.82 2.60 7.34
C THR A 184 3.62 2.34 8.25
N ASP A 185 3.46 3.10 9.33
CA ASP A 185 2.29 3.06 10.18
C ASP A 185 1.08 3.68 9.46
N PRO A 186 0.05 2.89 9.14
CA PRO A 186 -1.13 3.40 8.46
C PRO A 186 -1.91 4.40 9.31
N GLU A 187 -1.81 4.35 10.65
CA GLU A 187 -2.46 5.32 11.53
C GLU A 187 -1.85 6.71 11.41
N ALA A 188 -0.53 6.80 11.24
CA ALA A 188 0.15 8.08 11.02
C ALA A 188 -0.34 8.77 9.72
N TYR A 189 -0.66 7.99 8.69
CA TYR A 189 -1.27 8.50 7.48
C TYR A 189 -2.70 9.01 7.74
N LEU A 190 -3.51 8.25 8.49
CA LEU A 190 -4.86 8.66 8.85
C LEU A 190 -4.88 9.94 9.68
N GLU A 191 -3.97 10.08 10.64
CA GLU A 191 -3.87 11.30 11.46
C GLU A 191 -3.58 12.53 10.59
N SER A 192 -2.75 12.39 9.54
CA SER A 192 -2.49 13.48 8.61
C SER A 192 -3.70 13.86 7.75
N TYR A 193 -4.59 12.89 7.50
CA TYR A 193 -5.77 13.04 6.64
C TYR A 193 -7.03 13.46 7.42
N LEU A 194 -7.15 13.00 8.66
CA LEU A 194 -8.29 13.25 9.55
C LEU A 194 -8.05 14.44 10.48
N GLY A 195 -7.52 15.54 10.00
CA GLY A 195 -7.33 16.76 10.78
C GLY A 195 -8.60 17.34 11.46
N TYR A 196 -9.70 16.54 11.51
CA TYR A 196 -10.96 16.90 12.13
C TYR A 196 -11.28 15.98 13.28
N LYS A 197 -11.24 16.52 14.48
CA LYS A 197 -11.86 15.89 15.63
C LYS A 197 -13.36 16.22 15.57
N MET A 198 -14.16 15.27 15.07
CA MET A 198 -15.63 15.41 15.15
C MET A 198 -16.08 14.97 16.53
N GLU A 199 -16.65 15.91 17.30
CA GLU A 199 -17.33 15.60 18.54
C GLU A 199 -18.84 15.65 18.29
N PRO A 200 -19.59 14.56 18.55
CA PRO A 200 -21.04 14.58 18.42
C PRO A 200 -21.64 15.53 19.46
N LYS A 201 -22.33 16.57 19.00
CA LYS A 201 -22.93 17.55 19.87
C LYS A 201 -24.19 17.04 20.61
N GLN A 202 -24.82 16.00 20.10
CA GLN A 202 -26.12 15.51 20.57
C GLN A 202 -26.08 14.17 21.29
N ASP A 203 -25.07 13.35 21.01
CA ASP A 203 -24.86 12.06 21.64
C ASP A 203 -23.36 11.80 21.78
N PRO A 204 -22.78 12.15 22.95
CA PRO A 204 -21.34 11.94 23.19
C PRO A 204 -20.94 10.46 23.25
N ASP A 205 -21.92 9.54 23.43
CA ASP A 205 -21.69 8.10 23.49
C ASP A 205 -21.87 7.41 22.12
N ALA A 206 -22.28 8.16 21.09
CA ALA A 206 -22.39 7.60 19.74
C ALA A 206 -21.02 7.24 19.18
N ASP A 207 -20.84 5.98 18.77
CA ASP A 207 -19.60 5.51 18.17
C ASP A 207 -19.56 5.84 16.67
N TRP A 208 -19.30 7.10 16.37
CA TRP A 208 -19.21 7.64 15.01
C TRP A 208 -18.10 6.99 14.17
N ARG A 209 -17.09 6.46 14.84
CA ARG A 209 -15.94 5.86 14.15
C ARG A 209 -16.30 4.54 13.48
N LEU A 210 -17.17 3.76 14.10
CA LEU A 210 -17.59 2.48 13.55
C LEU A 210 -18.33 2.63 12.23
N ASP A 211 -19.21 3.63 12.13
CA ASP A 211 -19.99 3.83 10.91
C ASP A 211 -19.14 4.38 9.74
N VAL A 212 -18.18 5.25 10.02
CA VAL A 212 -17.27 5.79 9.02
C VAL A 212 -16.26 4.73 8.57
N MET A 213 -15.77 3.92 9.51
CA MET A 213 -14.74 2.91 9.24
C MET A 213 -15.31 1.61 8.67
N ALA A 214 -16.60 1.36 8.80
CA ALA A 214 -17.28 0.21 8.21
C ALA A 214 -17.70 0.42 6.73
N GLY A 215 -17.22 1.50 6.09
CA GLY A 215 -17.57 1.79 4.69
C GLY A 215 -19.06 2.05 4.48
N SER A 216 -19.87 2.11 5.54
CA SER A 216 -21.23 2.57 5.43
C SER A 216 -21.19 4.02 4.95
N THR A 217 -21.83 4.30 3.83
CA THR A 217 -22.14 5.65 3.37
C THR A 217 -23.11 6.27 4.39
N CYS A 218 -22.62 6.48 5.59
CA CYS A 218 -23.33 7.28 6.56
C CYS A 218 -23.19 8.71 6.08
N CYS A 219 -24.22 9.19 5.36
CA CYS A 219 -24.43 10.60 5.20
C CYS A 219 -24.70 11.17 6.59
N VAL A 220 -23.63 11.41 7.34
CA VAL A 220 -23.74 12.24 8.54
C VAL A 220 -24.16 13.61 8.01
N PRO A 221 -25.35 14.13 8.33
CA PRO A 221 -25.69 15.50 7.98
C PRO A 221 -24.74 16.40 8.76
N LEU A 222 -23.64 16.78 8.12
CA LEU A 222 -22.79 17.84 8.61
C LEU A 222 -23.62 19.11 8.57
N ASP A 223 -24.08 19.56 9.73
CA ASP A 223 -24.61 20.91 9.82
C ASP A 223 -23.49 21.86 9.38
N ARG A 224 -23.71 22.55 8.25
CA ARG A 224 -22.73 23.49 7.66
C ARG A 224 -22.23 24.57 8.61
N LYS A 225 -22.83 24.69 9.79
CA LYS A 225 -22.42 25.61 10.85
C LYS A 225 -21.34 25.04 11.80
N SER A 226 -20.99 23.78 11.68
CA SER A 226 -19.98 23.14 12.53
C SER A 226 -18.60 22.96 11.83
N VAL A 227 -18.45 23.47 10.62
CA VAL A 227 -17.14 23.53 9.92
C VAL A 227 -16.60 24.94 10.08
N VAL A 228 -15.83 25.18 11.14
CA VAL A 228 -14.93 26.33 11.31
C VAL A 228 -13.62 25.81 11.83
#